data_cd8edd69297a4e985646d44a3fc85b82
#
_entry.id   cd8edd69297a4e985646d44a3fc85b82
#
_cell.length_a   1.000
_cell.length_b   1.000
_cell.length_c   1.000
_cell.angle_alpha   90.00
_cell.angle_beta   90.00
_cell.angle_gamma   90.00
#
_symmetry.space_group_name_H-M   'P 1'
#
loop_
_entity.id
_entity.type
_entity.pdbx_description
1 polymer ?
#
loop_
_entity_poly.entity_id
_entity_poly.type
_entity_poly.pdbx_seq_one_letter_code
_entity_poly.pdbx_strand_id
1 'polypeptide(L)'
;MKKLATLISAALLSTTVSVSAQAQDTMAIVLSTLNNPFFVTMKDGAEAKAEELGYKLIVLDSQNDPSKELSNIEDLTIRGVKAILINPTDSDAVSNAIRIANRSNIPVLTLDRGASRSDVVSHIASDNVIGGEMAGHFIMEKVGEKAKVIQLEGIAGTSAARERGEGFMNAVNGSDLELLASQPADFDRTKGLNVMENLLAANPDVQAVFAQNDEMALGALRAVQASGKDVMIVGFDGTEDGIAAVNRGLLGATVAQQPDLIGSLGVEMADKVLKGETVDEYVPVPLKIIAK
;
A
#
# COMPACT_ATOMS: atom_id res chain seq x y z
N MET A 1 33.09 -40.60 78.80
CA MET A 1 32.73 -40.96 77.38
C MET A 1 31.84 -39.89 76.85
N LYS A 2 32.40 -38.93 76.09
CA LYS A 2 31.69 -37.81 75.50
C LYS A 2 31.49 -38.05 74.00
N LYS A 3 30.27 -38.16 73.55
CA LYS A 3 29.95 -38.32 72.13
C LYS A 3 29.90 -36.94 71.48
N LEU A 4 30.78 -36.76 70.51
CA LEU A 4 30.78 -35.53 69.63
C LEU A 4 29.74 -35.72 68.48
N ALA A 5 28.75 -34.86 68.40
CA ALA A 5 27.78 -34.82 67.29
C ALA A 5 28.27 -33.84 66.29
N THR A 6 28.62 -34.32 65.09
CA THR A 6 28.99 -33.44 63.93
C THR A 6 27.75 -33.03 63.17
N LEU A 7 27.44 -31.78 63.21
CA LEU A 7 26.40 -31.18 62.39
C LEU A 7 26.96 -30.84 60.97
N ILE A 8 26.46 -31.51 59.93
CA ILE A 8 26.75 -31.21 58.54
C ILE A 8 25.65 -30.22 58.05
N SER A 9 26.03 -28.92 57.88
CA SER A 9 25.19 -27.97 57.26
C SER A 9 25.31 -28.08 55.76
N ALA A 10 24.28 -28.59 55.09
CA ALA A 10 24.15 -28.57 53.64
C ALA A 10 23.69 -27.17 53.18
N ALA A 11 24.60 -26.40 52.60
CA ALA A 11 24.24 -25.11 51.94
C ALA A 11 23.65 -25.40 50.55
N LEU A 12 22.33 -25.24 50.41
CA LEU A 12 21.67 -25.23 49.13
C LEU A 12 22.00 -23.90 48.42
N LEU A 13 22.89 -23.95 47.41
CA LEU A 13 23.06 -22.86 46.45
C LEU A 13 21.84 -22.87 45.51
N SER A 14 20.88 -22.01 45.75
CA SER A 14 19.82 -21.66 44.79
C SER A 14 20.41 -20.76 43.73
N THR A 15 20.75 -21.31 42.57
CA THR A 15 21.07 -20.54 41.38
C THR A 15 19.77 -19.93 40.82
N THR A 16 19.53 -18.65 41.12
CA THR A 16 18.49 -17.87 40.45
C THR A 16 18.93 -17.61 39.00
N VAL A 17 18.37 -18.37 38.08
CA VAL A 17 18.49 -18.07 36.64
C VAL A 17 17.66 -16.77 36.40
N SER A 18 18.35 -15.64 36.34
CA SER A 18 17.75 -14.41 35.90
C SER A 18 17.47 -14.57 34.41
N VAL A 19 16.22 -14.87 34.05
CA VAL A 19 15.72 -14.71 32.67
C VAL A 19 15.69 -13.22 32.43
N SER A 20 16.73 -12.68 31.79
CA SER A 20 16.68 -11.32 31.23
C SER A 20 15.56 -11.33 30.22
N ALA A 21 14.47 -10.63 30.48
CA ALA A 21 13.48 -10.28 29.48
C ALA A 21 14.20 -9.44 28.42
N GLN A 22 14.60 -10.05 27.32
CA GLN A 22 15.19 -9.34 26.21
C GLN A 22 14.12 -8.40 25.66
N ALA A 23 14.40 -7.11 25.66
CA ALA A 23 13.47 -6.15 25.10
C ALA A 23 13.22 -6.53 23.64
N GLN A 24 11.95 -6.71 23.28
CA GLN A 24 11.54 -7.09 21.93
C GLN A 24 11.99 -6.01 20.96
N ASP A 25 12.71 -6.39 19.91
CA ASP A 25 13.13 -5.44 18.87
C ASP A 25 11.90 -4.82 18.19
N THR A 26 12.01 -3.56 17.87
CA THR A 26 10.88 -2.77 17.36
C THR A 26 11.14 -2.36 15.92
N MET A 27 10.20 -2.66 15.03
CA MET A 27 10.08 -2.12 13.69
C MET A 27 8.98 -1.06 13.64
N ALA A 28 8.92 -0.28 12.58
CA ALA A 28 7.84 0.66 12.35
C ALA A 28 7.30 0.56 10.94
N ILE A 29 5.98 0.81 10.80
CA ILE A 29 5.32 1.05 9.52
C ILE A 29 4.72 2.45 9.52
N VAL A 30 5.07 3.24 8.52
CA VAL A 30 4.55 4.59 8.29
C VAL A 30 3.69 4.55 7.03
N LEU A 31 2.40 4.76 7.19
CA LEU A 31 1.43 4.71 6.11
C LEU A 31 1.03 6.12 5.67
N SER A 32 0.80 6.28 4.37
CA SER A 32 0.35 7.55 3.82
C SER A 32 -0.97 7.98 4.45
N THR A 33 -1.90 7.05 4.65
CA THR A 33 -3.16 7.27 5.37
C THR A 33 -3.78 5.98 5.86
N LEU A 34 -4.57 6.04 6.94
CA LEU A 34 -5.44 4.94 7.39
C LEU A 34 -6.91 5.15 7.01
N ASN A 35 -7.22 6.22 6.25
CA ASN A 35 -8.58 6.46 5.77
C ASN A 35 -8.96 5.57 4.56
N ASN A 36 -7.99 4.93 3.91
CA ASN A 36 -8.22 3.99 2.83
C ASN A 36 -8.13 2.55 3.36
N PRO A 37 -9.16 1.70 3.18
CA PRO A 37 -9.18 0.30 3.63
C PRO A 37 -8.01 -0.53 3.12
N PHE A 38 -7.47 -0.23 1.94
CA PHE A 38 -6.29 -0.87 1.38
C PHE A 38 -5.10 -0.82 2.34
N PHE A 39 -4.81 0.35 2.92
CA PHE A 39 -3.69 0.50 3.86
C PHE A 39 -3.97 -0.10 5.24
N VAL A 40 -5.24 -0.22 5.63
CA VAL A 40 -5.63 -0.95 6.85
C VAL A 40 -5.30 -2.43 6.69
N THR A 41 -5.66 -3.03 5.55
CA THR A 41 -5.33 -4.44 5.25
C THR A 41 -3.82 -4.65 5.16
N MET A 42 -3.07 -3.72 4.56
CA MET A 42 -1.60 -3.78 4.52
C MET A 42 -0.99 -3.74 5.92
N LYS A 43 -1.48 -2.86 6.78
CA LYS A 43 -1.10 -2.77 8.20
C LYS A 43 -1.36 -4.10 8.91
N ASP A 44 -2.53 -4.68 8.74
CA ASP A 44 -2.92 -5.93 9.40
C ASP A 44 -1.98 -7.09 9.00
N GLY A 45 -1.61 -7.17 7.71
CA GLY A 45 -0.62 -8.14 7.23
C GLY A 45 0.77 -7.92 7.84
N ALA A 46 1.20 -6.66 7.95
CA ALA A 46 2.48 -6.32 8.59
C ALA A 46 2.48 -6.62 10.10
N GLU A 47 1.39 -6.31 10.82
CA GLU A 47 1.25 -6.60 12.26
C GLU A 47 1.30 -8.11 12.52
N ALA A 48 0.55 -8.90 11.75
CA ALA A 48 0.53 -10.35 11.89
C ALA A 48 1.93 -10.96 11.66
N LYS A 49 2.67 -10.50 10.65
CA LYS A 49 4.02 -10.99 10.38
C LYS A 49 5.03 -10.53 11.43
N ALA A 50 4.93 -9.31 11.91
CA ALA A 50 5.79 -8.80 12.98
C ALA A 50 5.60 -9.60 14.27
N GLU A 51 4.36 -9.92 14.64
CA GLU A 51 4.03 -10.77 15.79
C GLU A 51 4.62 -12.18 15.62
N GLU A 52 4.42 -12.79 14.43
CA GLU A 52 4.98 -14.13 14.09
C GLU A 52 6.50 -14.19 14.27
N LEU A 53 7.22 -13.14 13.85
CA LEU A 53 8.67 -13.06 13.93
C LEU A 53 9.20 -12.53 15.27
N GLY A 54 8.32 -12.18 16.20
CA GLY A 54 8.69 -11.72 17.54
C GLY A 54 9.09 -10.25 17.60
N TYR A 55 8.70 -9.41 16.66
CA TYR A 55 8.91 -7.96 16.65
C TYR A 55 7.71 -7.20 17.21
N LYS A 56 8.00 -6.06 17.85
CA LYS A 56 6.99 -5.04 18.09
C LYS A 56 6.88 -4.16 16.86
N LEU A 57 5.67 -3.91 16.36
CA LEU A 57 5.43 -2.97 15.25
C LEU A 57 4.80 -1.67 15.77
N ILE A 58 5.41 -0.53 15.44
CA ILE A 58 4.83 0.80 15.62
C ILE A 58 4.14 1.19 14.33
N VAL A 59 2.87 1.55 14.39
CA VAL A 59 2.09 2.01 13.24
C VAL A 59 1.87 3.51 13.34
N LEU A 60 2.23 4.25 12.29
CA LEU A 60 2.03 5.70 12.20
C LEU A 60 1.28 6.07 10.93
N ASP A 61 0.29 6.96 11.07
CA ASP A 61 -0.53 7.51 10.00
C ASP A 61 -0.05 8.91 9.64
N SER A 62 0.37 9.12 8.40
CA SER A 62 0.82 10.42 7.89
C SER A 62 -0.31 11.32 7.40
N GLN A 63 -1.55 10.80 7.29
CA GLN A 63 -2.75 11.56 6.88
C GLN A 63 -2.59 12.27 5.53
N ASN A 64 -1.86 11.67 4.60
CA ASN A 64 -1.47 12.23 3.31
C ASN A 64 -0.73 13.59 3.41
N ASP A 65 -0.05 13.85 4.53
CA ASP A 65 0.75 15.06 4.75
C ASP A 65 2.25 14.70 4.78
N PRO A 66 3.03 15.15 3.76
CA PRO A 66 4.48 14.91 3.71
C PRO A 66 5.24 15.48 4.91
N SER A 67 4.76 16.57 5.53
CA SER A 67 5.40 17.16 6.71
C SER A 67 5.20 16.27 7.94
N LYS A 68 4.02 15.68 8.07
CA LYS A 68 3.73 14.72 9.14
C LYS A 68 4.50 13.42 8.93
N GLU A 69 4.62 12.96 7.68
CA GLU A 69 5.45 11.81 7.32
C GLU A 69 6.91 12.02 7.74
N LEU A 70 7.49 13.18 7.43
CA LEU A 70 8.83 13.54 7.86
C LEU A 70 8.97 13.51 9.39
N SER A 71 8.04 14.15 10.11
CA SER A 71 8.05 14.17 11.58
C SER A 71 7.92 12.78 12.19
N ASN A 72 7.12 11.91 11.58
CA ASN A 72 6.98 10.51 11.98
C ASN A 72 8.33 9.77 11.88
N ILE A 73 9.06 9.96 10.79
CA ILE A 73 10.37 9.32 10.58
C ILE A 73 11.42 9.86 11.55
N GLU A 74 11.43 11.19 11.80
CA GLU A 74 12.32 11.80 12.79
C GLU A 74 12.10 11.22 14.20
N ASP A 75 10.84 11.09 14.64
CA ASP A 75 10.48 10.48 15.91
C ASP A 75 10.92 9.01 16.01
N LEU A 76 10.68 8.22 14.97
CA LEU A 76 11.11 6.82 14.90
C LEU A 76 12.64 6.68 14.97
N THR A 77 13.35 7.62 14.34
CA THR A 77 14.82 7.65 14.40
C THR A 77 15.33 7.90 15.83
N ILE A 78 14.69 8.83 16.55
CA ILE A 78 15.00 9.09 17.97
C ILE A 78 14.68 7.88 18.86
N ARG A 79 13.58 7.18 18.58
CA ARG A 79 13.20 5.94 19.30
C ARG A 79 14.13 4.76 19.03
N GLY A 80 14.96 4.83 17.99
CA GLY A 80 15.92 3.80 17.65
C GLY A 80 15.28 2.49 17.19
N VAL A 81 14.21 2.59 16.36
CA VAL A 81 13.61 1.41 15.73
C VAL A 81 14.62 0.69 14.84
N LYS A 82 14.47 -0.61 14.65
CA LYS A 82 15.43 -1.43 13.91
C LYS A 82 15.27 -1.32 12.39
N ALA A 83 14.05 -1.14 11.91
CA ALA A 83 13.74 -0.93 10.50
C ALA A 83 12.47 -0.08 10.35
N ILE A 84 12.35 0.61 9.22
CA ILE A 84 11.17 1.40 8.86
C ILE A 84 10.62 0.89 7.54
N LEU A 85 9.34 0.48 7.55
CA LEU A 85 8.52 0.22 6.38
C LEU A 85 7.75 1.50 6.08
N ILE A 86 7.79 2.02 4.86
CA ILE A 86 7.10 3.25 4.51
C ILE A 86 6.27 3.11 3.24
N ASN A 87 5.02 3.54 3.29
CA ASN A 87 4.19 3.80 2.12
C ASN A 87 4.16 5.32 1.90
N PRO A 88 4.95 5.86 0.96
CA PRO A 88 5.13 7.29 0.81
C PRO A 88 3.85 8.08 0.50
N THR A 89 3.72 9.27 1.10
CA THR A 89 2.69 10.24 0.73
C THR A 89 2.97 10.88 -0.63
N ASP A 90 4.26 11.09 -0.93
CA ASP A 90 4.78 11.61 -2.20
C ASP A 90 6.16 11.02 -2.45
N SER A 91 6.41 10.57 -3.70
CA SER A 91 7.65 9.85 -4.06
C SER A 91 8.92 10.69 -3.99
N ASP A 92 8.82 12.00 -4.19
CA ASP A 92 9.97 12.91 -4.14
C ASP A 92 10.15 13.48 -2.73
N ALA A 93 9.06 13.92 -2.07
CA ALA A 93 9.09 14.54 -0.75
C ALA A 93 9.66 13.60 0.32
N VAL A 94 9.35 12.31 0.25
CA VAL A 94 9.82 11.27 1.20
C VAL A 94 11.33 11.11 1.24
N SER A 95 12.04 11.53 0.19
CA SER A 95 13.51 11.35 0.04
C SER A 95 14.31 11.96 1.19
N ASN A 96 13.83 13.07 1.78
CA ASN A 96 14.51 13.68 2.93
C ASN A 96 14.34 12.82 4.20
N ALA A 97 13.16 12.31 4.44
CA ALA A 97 12.85 11.43 5.57
C ALA A 97 13.68 10.13 5.52
N ILE A 98 13.75 9.50 4.34
CA ILE A 98 14.57 8.30 4.13
C ILE A 98 16.04 8.58 4.42
N ARG A 99 16.57 9.73 3.96
CA ARG A 99 17.96 10.10 4.21
C ARG A 99 18.26 10.30 5.70
N ILE A 100 17.30 10.80 6.48
CA ILE A 100 17.44 10.95 7.95
C ILE A 100 17.54 9.56 8.60
N ALA A 101 16.67 8.63 8.25
CA ALA A 101 16.71 7.26 8.76
C ALA A 101 18.05 6.56 8.39
N ASN A 102 18.47 6.66 7.14
CA ASN A 102 19.72 6.05 6.65
C ASN A 102 20.96 6.59 7.38
N ARG A 103 21.02 7.90 7.67
CA ARG A 103 22.12 8.50 8.47
C ARG A 103 22.19 7.96 9.90
N SER A 104 21.09 7.43 10.40
CA SER A 104 20.98 6.78 11.71
C SER A 104 21.18 5.26 11.62
N ASN A 105 21.61 4.75 10.45
CA ASN A 105 21.78 3.33 10.15
C ASN A 105 20.49 2.51 10.35
N ILE A 106 19.33 3.11 10.10
CA ILE A 106 18.03 2.44 10.12
C ILE A 106 17.66 2.08 8.67
N PRO A 107 17.56 0.80 8.30
CA PRO A 107 17.16 0.39 6.96
C PRO A 107 15.71 0.80 6.70
N VAL A 108 15.45 1.30 5.48
CA VAL A 108 14.13 1.71 5.02
C VAL A 108 13.72 0.85 3.83
N LEU A 109 12.51 0.32 3.89
CA LEU A 109 11.86 -0.40 2.80
C LEU A 109 10.58 0.36 2.40
N THR A 110 10.30 0.42 1.11
CA THR A 110 9.07 1.05 0.61
C THR A 110 8.01 0.01 0.28
N LEU A 111 6.75 0.31 0.60
CA LEU A 111 5.61 -0.55 0.37
C LEU A 111 4.61 0.13 -0.57
N ASP A 112 4.10 -0.60 -1.57
CA ASP A 112 3.09 -0.18 -2.53
C ASP A 112 3.48 1.05 -3.38
N ARG A 113 3.95 2.13 -2.75
CA ARG A 113 4.45 3.33 -3.40
C ARG A 113 5.96 3.42 -3.26
N GLY A 114 6.64 3.74 -4.35
CA GLY A 114 8.09 3.90 -4.37
C GLY A 114 8.53 5.32 -4.01
N ALA A 115 9.80 5.44 -3.65
CA ALA A 115 10.49 6.71 -3.41
C ALA A 115 11.46 7.02 -4.57
N SER A 116 11.45 8.27 -5.03
CA SER A 116 12.40 8.74 -6.04
C SER A 116 13.74 9.10 -5.37
N ARG A 117 14.86 8.82 -6.05
CA ARG A 117 16.20 9.31 -5.65
C ARG A 117 16.56 9.05 -4.18
N SER A 118 16.20 7.87 -3.68
CA SER A 118 16.40 7.49 -2.27
C SER A 118 17.01 6.10 -2.19
N ASP A 119 17.92 5.91 -1.23
CA ASP A 119 18.52 4.63 -0.94
C ASP A 119 17.58 3.82 -0.03
N VAL A 120 16.67 3.07 -0.64
CA VAL A 120 15.83 2.07 0.05
C VAL A 120 16.45 0.69 -0.15
N VAL A 121 16.29 -0.18 0.86
CA VAL A 121 16.86 -1.53 0.81
C VAL A 121 16.07 -2.43 -0.13
N SER A 122 14.75 -2.26 -0.16
CA SER A 122 13.84 -3.02 -1.01
C SER A 122 12.54 -2.25 -1.24
N HIS A 123 11.92 -2.47 -2.39
CA HIS A 123 10.57 -1.98 -2.72
C HIS A 123 9.64 -3.16 -2.94
N ILE A 124 8.57 -3.24 -2.15
CA ILE A 124 7.59 -4.33 -2.21
C ILE A 124 6.28 -3.75 -2.76
N ALA A 125 5.91 -4.10 -3.98
CA ALA A 125 4.73 -3.54 -4.65
C ALA A 125 4.22 -4.42 -5.78
N SER A 126 2.98 -4.17 -6.20
CA SER A 126 2.46 -4.67 -7.46
C SER A 126 3.04 -3.88 -8.64
N ASP A 127 3.10 -4.51 -9.82
CA ASP A 127 3.46 -3.81 -11.05
C ASP A 127 2.28 -2.94 -11.51
N ASN A 128 2.34 -1.67 -11.15
CA ASN A 128 1.27 -0.72 -11.42
C ASN A 128 1.12 -0.40 -12.92
N VAL A 129 2.19 -0.48 -13.71
CA VAL A 129 2.12 -0.28 -15.17
C VAL A 129 1.33 -1.42 -15.80
N ILE A 130 1.70 -2.67 -15.49
CA ILE A 130 0.93 -3.84 -15.94
C ILE A 130 -0.52 -3.75 -15.46
N GLY A 131 -0.76 -3.31 -14.23
CA GLY A 131 -2.11 -3.16 -13.69
C GLY A 131 -2.96 -2.14 -14.45
N GLY A 132 -2.38 -1.01 -14.85
CA GLY A 132 -3.03 -0.02 -15.71
C GLY A 132 -3.36 -0.57 -17.10
N GLU A 133 -2.42 -1.31 -17.70
CA GLU A 133 -2.65 -2.01 -18.99
C GLU A 133 -3.78 -3.04 -18.88
N MET A 134 -3.82 -3.83 -17.80
CA MET A 134 -4.89 -4.80 -17.55
C MET A 134 -6.28 -4.13 -17.53
N ALA A 135 -6.40 -2.95 -16.90
CA ALA A 135 -7.64 -2.19 -16.87
C ALA A 135 -8.07 -1.73 -18.28
N GLY A 136 -7.14 -1.18 -19.06
CA GLY A 136 -7.40 -0.75 -20.44
C GLY A 136 -7.81 -1.91 -21.34
N HIS A 137 -7.09 -3.03 -21.30
CA HIS A 137 -7.40 -4.23 -22.07
C HIS A 137 -8.78 -4.81 -21.68
N PHE A 138 -9.13 -4.82 -20.40
CA PHE A 138 -10.45 -5.25 -19.96
C PHE A 138 -11.56 -4.37 -20.54
N ILE A 139 -11.37 -3.04 -20.57
CA ILE A 139 -12.32 -2.11 -21.17
C ILE A 139 -12.50 -2.40 -22.67
N MET A 140 -11.41 -2.60 -23.40
CA MET A 140 -11.48 -2.97 -24.83
C MET A 140 -12.25 -4.27 -25.07
N GLU A 141 -12.00 -5.30 -24.26
CA GLU A 141 -12.67 -6.59 -24.37
C GLU A 141 -14.18 -6.48 -24.15
N LYS A 142 -14.62 -5.68 -23.17
CA LYS A 142 -16.03 -5.63 -22.74
C LYS A 142 -16.87 -4.57 -23.44
N VAL A 143 -16.27 -3.41 -23.76
CA VAL A 143 -16.99 -2.27 -24.36
C VAL A 143 -16.69 -2.15 -25.85
N GLY A 144 -15.47 -2.50 -26.26
CA GLY A 144 -15.01 -2.46 -27.64
C GLY A 144 -13.77 -1.59 -27.83
N GLU A 145 -13.04 -1.87 -28.91
CA GLU A 145 -11.75 -1.24 -29.21
C GLU A 145 -11.84 0.28 -29.43
N LYS A 146 -13.03 0.81 -29.78
CA LYS A 146 -13.30 2.24 -30.01
C LYS A 146 -14.09 2.91 -28.89
N ALA A 147 -14.04 2.33 -27.70
CA ALA A 147 -14.76 2.86 -26.56
C ALA A 147 -14.23 4.26 -26.17
N LYS A 148 -15.17 5.14 -25.84
CA LYS A 148 -14.87 6.46 -25.26
C LYS A 148 -14.68 6.33 -23.75
N VAL A 149 -13.48 6.68 -23.29
CA VAL A 149 -13.06 6.39 -21.92
C VAL A 149 -12.67 7.66 -21.16
N ILE A 150 -12.83 7.60 -19.84
CA ILE A 150 -12.36 8.62 -18.90
C ILE A 150 -11.41 7.93 -17.90
N GLN A 151 -10.38 8.64 -17.46
CA GLN A 151 -9.51 8.23 -16.36
C GLN A 151 -9.72 9.14 -15.15
N LEU A 152 -9.91 8.54 -13.97
CA LEU A 152 -9.79 9.22 -12.67
C LEU A 152 -8.42 8.89 -12.08
N GLU A 153 -7.58 9.92 -11.92
CA GLU A 153 -6.21 9.77 -11.46
C GLU A 153 -6.11 9.83 -9.93
N GLY A 154 -5.12 9.13 -9.40
CA GLY A 154 -4.76 9.18 -7.98
C GLY A 154 -4.08 10.49 -7.59
N ILE A 155 -3.41 10.46 -6.41
CA ILE A 155 -2.65 11.60 -5.89
C ILE A 155 -1.45 11.86 -6.78
N ALA A 156 -1.37 13.05 -7.35
CA ALA A 156 -0.20 13.51 -8.09
C ALA A 156 1.06 13.45 -7.20
N GLY A 157 2.19 13.02 -7.76
CA GLY A 157 3.43 12.83 -7.02
C GLY A 157 3.65 11.42 -6.48
N THR A 158 2.61 10.56 -6.44
CA THR A 158 2.80 9.14 -6.07
C THR A 158 3.22 8.29 -7.26
N SER A 159 4.10 7.31 -7.03
CA SER A 159 4.48 6.34 -8.08
C SER A 159 3.28 5.55 -8.58
N ALA A 160 2.38 5.13 -7.68
CA ALA A 160 1.19 4.37 -8.02
C ALA A 160 0.28 5.10 -9.01
N ALA A 161 0.01 6.41 -8.79
CA ALA A 161 -0.81 7.19 -9.73
C ALA A 161 -0.14 7.33 -11.09
N ARG A 162 1.16 7.64 -11.11
CA ARG A 162 1.94 7.78 -12.34
C ARG A 162 1.97 6.50 -13.15
N GLU A 163 2.30 5.39 -12.50
CA GLU A 163 2.51 4.09 -13.16
C GLU A 163 1.20 3.47 -13.63
N ARG A 164 0.10 3.53 -12.83
CA ARG A 164 -1.23 3.11 -13.28
C ARG A 164 -1.71 3.95 -14.45
N GLY A 165 -1.44 5.27 -14.43
CA GLY A 165 -1.74 6.16 -15.54
C GLY A 165 -0.93 5.83 -16.79
N GLU A 166 0.37 5.56 -16.66
CA GLU A 166 1.25 5.14 -17.75
C GLU A 166 0.72 3.85 -18.40
N GLY A 167 0.45 2.81 -17.60
CA GLY A 167 -0.07 1.55 -18.11
C GLY A 167 -1.41 1.69 -18.82
N PHE A 168 -2.34 2.47 -18.27
CA PHE A 168 -3.61 2.74 -18.94
C PHE A 168 -3.40 3.48 -20.27
N MET A 169 -2.51 4.47 -20.30
CA MET A 169 -2.17 5.19 -21.54
C MET A 169 -1.46 4.31 -22.56
N ASN A 170 -0.66 3.31 -22.13
CA ASN A 170 -0.09 2.32 -23.05
C ASN A 170 -1.21 1.54 -23.77
N ALA A 171 -2.24 1.11 -23.03
CA ALA A 171 -3.39 0.43 -23.62
C ALA A 171 -4.19 1.35 -24.56
N VAL A 172 -4.41 2.61 -24.17
CA VAL A 172 -5.10 3.62 -25.00
C VAL A 172 -4.31 3.87 -26.29
N ASN A 173 -3.02 4.15 -26.19
CA ASN A 173 -2.15 4.48 -27.33
C ASN A 173 -1.91 3.26 -28.24
N GLY A 174 -2.00 2.06 -27.71
CA GLY A 174 -1.87 0.80 -28.47
C GLY A 174 -3.17 0.31 -29.13
N SER A 175 -4.25 1.09 -29.07
CA SER A 175 -5.59 0.74 -29.52
C SER A 175 -6.32 1.91 -30.17
N ASP A 176 -7.60 1.71 -30.52
CA ASP A 176 -8.52 2.75 -30.98
C ASP A 176 -9.37 3.37 -29.86
N LEU A 177 -9.05 3.12 -28.58
CA LEU A 177 -9.72 3.75 -27.45
C LEU A 177 -9.60 5.29 -27.52
N GLU A 178 -10.70 6.00 -27.32
CA GLU A 178 -10.72 7.46 -27.29
C GLU A 178 -10.73 7.97 -25.84
N LEU A 179 -9.59 8.48 -25.36
CA LEU A 179 -9.54 9.14 -24.04
C LEU A 179 -10.17 10.53 -24.11
N LEU A 180 -11.35 10.68 -23.52
CA LEU A 180 -12.09 11.96 -23.47
C LEU A 180 -11.53 12.92 -22.43
N ALA A 181 -11.13 12.40 -21.29
CA ALA A 181 -10.59 13.19 -20.17
C ALA A 181 -9.79 12.32 -19.20
N SER A 182 -8.81 12.95 -18.55
CA SER A 182 -8.09 12.41 -17.41
C SER A 182 -8.03 13.48 -16.34
N GLN A 183 -8.52 13.18 -15.12
CA GLN A 183 -8.56 14.17 -14.04
C GLN A 183 -8.23 13.56 -12.67
N PRO A 184 -7.46 14.27 -11.82
CA PRO A 184 -7.18 13.86 -10.46
C PRO A 184 -8.46 13.80 -9.60
N ALA A 185 -8.61 12.70 -8.87
CA ALA A 185 -9.58 12.52 -7.79
C ALA A 185 -8.92 11.96 -6.52
N ASP A 186 -7.57 12.01 -6.47
CA ASP A 186 -6.69 11.88 -5.31
C ASP A 186 -6.93 10.63 -4.46
N PHE A 187 -7.30 9.50 -5.09
CA PHE A 187 -7.64 8.25 -4.40
C PHE A 187 -8.77 8.37 -3.37
N ASP A 188 -9.60 9.39 -3.50
CA ASP A 188 -10.65 9.74 -2.53
C ASP A 188 -12.05 9.49 -3.12
N ARG A 189 -12.94 8.83 -2.33
CA ARG A 189 -14.30 8.45 -2.75
C ARG A 189 -15.17 9.67 -3.05
N THR A 190 -15.08 10.72 -2.23
CA THR A 190 -15.89 11.94 -2.41
C THR A 190 -15.41 12.76 -3.61
N LYS A 191 -14.10 12.87 -3.79
CA LYS A 191 -13.54 13.50 -4.98
C LYS A 191 -13.88 12.72 -6.25
N GLY A 192 -13.80 11.37 -6.19
CA GLY A 192 -14.24 10.50 -7.28
C GLY A 192 -15.68 10.77 -7.71
N LEU A 193 -16.60 10.93 -6.75
CA LEU A 193 -17.97 11.33 -7.01
C LEU A 193 -18.03 12.72 -7.70
N ASN A 194 -17.46 13.75 -7.08
CA ASN A 194 -17.59 15.13 -7.54
C ASN A 194 -16.93 15.35 -8.91
N VAL A 195 -15.76 14.76 -9.13
CA VAL A 195 -15.07 14.84 -10.43
C VAL A 195 -15.86 14.12 -11.51
N MET A 196 -16.39 12.92 -11.19
CA MET A 196 -17.16 12.15 -12.17
C MET A 196 -18.48 12.82 -12.54
N GLU A 197 -19.19 13.48 -11.63
CA GLU A 197 -20.39 14.27 -11.95
C GLU A 197 -20.10 15.34 -13.01
N ASN A 198 -19.00 16.07 -12.85
CA ASN A 198 -18.58 17.10 -13.82
C ASN A 198 -18.19 16.49 -15.17
N LEU A 199 -17.46 15.36 -15.13
CA LEU A 199 -17.00 14.68 -16.34
C LEU A 199 -18.16 14.07 -17.14
N LEU A 200 -19.20 13.53 -16.47
CA LEU A 200 -20.42 13.02 -17.11
C LEU A 200 -21.23 14.12 -17.80
N ALA A 201 -21.24 15.32 -17.24
CA ALA A 201 -21.90 16.47 -17.85
C ALA A 201 -21.13 16.97 -19.08
N ALA A 202 -19.80 17.00 -19.02
CA ALA A 202 -18.95 17.45 -20.12
C ALA A 202 -18.81 16.40 -21.25
N ASN A 203 -18.92 15.11 -20.93
CA ASN A 203 -18.70 13.98 -21.85
C ASN A 203 -19.93 13.06 -21.86
N PRO A 204 -21.03 13.48 -22.54
CA PRO A 204 -22.30 12.73 -22.46
C PRO A 204 -22.26 11.34 -23.09
N ASP A 205 -21.29 11.05 -23.92
CA ASP A 205 -21.11 9.83 -24.69
C ASP A 205 -20.00 8.91 -24.16
N VAL A 206 -19.49 9.17 -22.94
CA VAL A 206 -18.54 8.27 -22.26
C VAL A 206 -19.16 6.89 -22.06
N GLN A 207 -18.36 5.85 -22.31
CA GLN A 207 -18.78 4.45 -22.24
C GLN A 207 -18.11 3.68 -21.11
N ALA A 208 -16.88 4.07 -20.76
CA ALA A 208 -16.18 3.42 -19.64
C ALA A 208 -15.29 4.41 -18.88
N VAL A 209 -15.00 4.05 -17.64
CA VAL A 209 -14.11 4.79 -16.73
C VAL A 209 -13.09 3.84 -16.14
N PHE A 210 -11.82 4.20 -16.22
CA PHE A 210 -10.79 3.65 -15.35
C PHE A 210 -10.57 4.57 -14.16
N ALA A 211 -10.84 4.10 -12.97
CA ALA A 211 -10.48 4.76 -11.73
C ALA A 211 -9.24 4.07 -11.14
N GLN A 212 -8.19 4.82 -10.89
CA GLN A 212 -6.91 4.28 -10.44
C GLN A 212 -6.95 3.67 -9.03
N ASN A 213 -8.12 3.71 -8.34
CA ASN A 213 -8.41 2.87 -7.18
C ASN A 213 -9.91 2.66 -6.97
N ASP A 214 -10.27 1.72 -6.08
CA ASP A 214 -11.67 1.36 -5.79
C ASP A 214 -12.41 2.48 -5.06
N GLU A 215 -11.76 3.27 -4.24
CA GLU A 215 -12.41 4.40 -3.57
C GLU A 215 -12.96 5.40 -4.60
N MET A 216 -12.15 5.80 -5.57
CA MET A 216 -12.62 6.66 -6.66
C MET A 216 -13.65 5.95 -7.54
N ALA A 217 -13.49 4.65 -7.82
CA ALA A 217 -14.44 3.86 -8.59
C ALA A 217 -15.83 3.83 -7.93
N LEU A 218 -15.87 3.63 -6.61
CA LEU A 218 -17.12 3.64 -5.83
C LEU A 218 -17.75 5.04 -5.74
N GLY A 219 -16.92 6.08 -5.72
CA GLY A 219 -17.38 7.46 -5.87
C GLY A 219 -18.00 7.72 -7.24
N ALA A 220 -17.28 7.36 -8.31
CA ALA A 220 -17.75 7.47 -9.69
C ALA A 220 -19.03 6.68 -9.96
N LEU A 221 -19.16 5.50 -9.34
CA LEU A 221 -20.38 4.69 -9.42
C LEU A 221 -21.62 5.48 -8.95
N ARG A 222 -21.50 6.25 -7.88
CA ARG A 222 -22.61 7.08 -7.38
C ARG A 222 -23.01 8.14 -8.39
N ALA A 223 -22.05 8.81 -9.03
CA ALA A 223 -22.31 9.78 -10.09
C ALA A 223 -23.00 9.13 -11.30
N VAL A 224 -22.50 7.97 -11.76
CA VAL A 224 -23.08 7.22 -12.87
C VAL A 224 -24.52 6.82 -12.57
N GLN A 225 -24.80 6.26 -11.40
CA GLN A 225 -26.14 5.87 -10.96
C GLN A 225 -27.08 7.08 -10.90
N ALA A 226 -26.63 8.22 -10.38
CA ALA A 226 -27.43 9.44 -10.31
C ALA A 226 -27.75 10.02 -11.69
N SER A 227 -26.85 9.87 -12.65
CA SER A 227 -27.02 10.35 -14.03
C SER A 227 -27.97 9.49 -14.87
N GLY A 228 -28.26 8.26 -14.45
CA GLY A 228 -29.03 7.27 -15.20
C GLY A 228 -28.34 6.75 -16.46
N LYS A 229 -27.04 7.02 -16.63
CA LYS A 229 -26.25 6.54 -17.78
C LYS A 229 -25.75 5.11 -17.53
N ASP A 230 -25.52 4.40 -18.63
CA ASP A 230 -24.86 3.08 -18.63
C ASP A 230 -23.37 3.28 -18.96
N VAL A 231 -22.54 3.35 -17.93
CA VAL A 231 -21.09 3.55 -18.04
C VAL A 231 -20.38 2.50 -17.23
N MET A 232 -19.54 1.69 -17.89
CA MET A 232 -18.76 0.67 -17.20
C MET A 232 -17.64 1.32 -16.40
N ILE A 233 -17.42 0.87 -15.16
CA ILE A 233 -16.34 1.37 -14.31
C ILE A 233 -15.40 0.22 -13.95
N VAL A 234 -14.11 0.44 -14.14
CA VAL A 234 -13.03 -0.45 -13.71
C VAL A 234 -12.25 0.24 -12.59
N GLY A 235 -12.13 -0.43 -11.44
CA GLY A 235 -11.37 0.01 -10.29
C GLY A 235 -9.98 -0.62 -10.24
N PHE A 236 -9.30 -0.36 -9.13
CA PHE A 236 -7.99 -0.92 -8.79
C PHE A 236 -7.91 -1.05 -7.28
N ASP A 237 -7.20 -2.00 -6.75
CA ASP A 237 -6.92 -2.40 -5.37
C ASP A 237 -7.53 -3.75 -5.00
N GLY A 238 -8.78 -4.04 -5.41
CA GLY A 238 -9.50 -5.23 -4.96
C GLY A 238 -9.94 -5.14 -3.50
N THR A 239 -10.38 -3.97 -3.07
CA THR A 239 -10.93 -3.77 -1.73
C THR A 239 -12.21 -4.58 -1.53
N GLU A 240 -12.59 -4.87 -0.29
CA GLU A 240 -13.82 -5.61 0.00
C GLU A 240 -15.05 -4.95 -0.63
N ASP A 241 -15.19 -3.62 -0.51
CA ASP A 241 -16.26 -2.85 -1.12
C ASP A 241 -16.22 -2.90 -2.66
N GLY A 242 -15.00 -2.80 -3.25
CA GLY A 242 -14.79 -2.89 -4.70
C GLY A 242 -15.20 -4.25 -5.24
N ILE A 243 -14.72 -5.34 -4.64
CA ILE A 243 -15.09 -6.71 -4.99
C ILE A 243 -16.59 -6.95 -4.81
N ALA A 244 -17.18 -6.46 -3.71
CA ALA A 244 -18.62 -6.57 -3.49
C ALA A 244 -19.43 -5.82 -4.56
N ALA A 245 -18.95 -4.68 -5.05
CA ALA A 245 -19.58 -3.95 -6.15
C ALA A 245 -19.46 -4.69 -7.49
N VAL A 246 -18.31 -5.30 -7.79
CA VAL A 246 -18.13 -6.17 -8.96
C VAL A 246 -19.08 -7.36 -8.91
N ASN A 247 -19.14 -8.07 -7.78
CA ASN A 247 -20.02 -9.23 -7.61
C ASN A 247 -21.50 -8.90 -7.79
N ARG A 248 -21.91 -7.69 -7.45
CA ARG A 248 -23.28 -7.17 -7.70
C ARG A 248 -23.50 -6.66 -9.13
N GLY A 249 -22.46 -6.63 -9.97
CA GLY A 249 -22.52 -6.11 -11.34
C GLY A 249 -22.64 -4.57 -11.38
N LEU A 250 -22.18 -3.89 -10.35
CA LEU A 250 -22.18 -2.42 -10.26
C LEU A 250 -20.88 -1.83 -10.79
N LEU A 251 -19.77 -2.55 -10.63
CA LEU A 251 -18.49 -2.28 -11.32
C LEU A 251 -18.26 -3.41 -12.33
N GLY A 252 -17.62 -3.09 -13.45
CA GLY A 252 -17.21 -4.06 -14.46
C GLY A 252 -16.10 -4.97 -13.95
N ALA A 253 -15.09 -4.38 -13.32
CA ALA A 253 -13.97 -5.11 -12.73
C ALA A 253 -13.23 -4.25 -11.70
N THR A 254 -12.34 -4.89 -10.94
CA THR A 254 -11.24 -4.24 -10.23
C THR A 254 -9.94 -5.03 -10.47
N VAL A 255 -8.83 -4.32 -10.67
CA VAL A 255 -7.49 -4.92 -10.70
C VAL A 255 -7.04 -5.08 -9.26
N ALA A 256 -7.17 -6.30 -8.74
CA ALA A 256 -6.90 -6.59 -7.33
C ALA A 256 -5.42 -6.73 -7.05
N GLN A 257 -4.97 -6.04 -6.01
CA GLN A 257 -3.69 -6.19 -5.34
C GLN A 257 -3.83 -7.16 -4.16
N GLN A 258 -2.73 -7.41 -3.44
CA GLN A 258 -2.66 -8.21 -2.22
C GLN A 258 -2.02 -7.39 -1.10
N PRO A 259 -2.73 -6.41 -0.51
CA PRO A 259 -2.14 -5.49 0.46
C PRO A 259 -1.64 -6.18 1.73
N ASP A 260 -2.32 -7.23 2.22
CA ASP A 260 -1.87 -8.05 3.33
C ASP A 260 -0.51 -8.70 3.05
N LEU A 261 -0.33 -9.22 1.83
CA LEU A 261 0.92 -9.81 1.39
C LEU A 261 2.03 -8.74 1.26
N ILE A 262 1.71 -7.55 0.74
CA ILE A 262 2.68 -6.43 0.67
C ILE A 262 3.18 -6.10 2.07
N GLY A 263 2.29 -5.95 3.05
CA GLY A 263 2.65 -5.68 4.44
C GLY A 263 3.49 -6.80 5.07
N SER A 264 3.06 -8.04 4.89
CA SER A 264 3.72 -9.23 5.40
C SER A 264 5.14 -9.39 4.82
N LEU A 265 5.29 -9.31 3.49
CA LEU A 265 6.59 -9.38 2.82
C LEU A 265 7.52 -8.24 3.23
N GLY A 266 6.97 -7.03 3.44
CA GLY A 266 7.76 -5.90 3.94
C GLY A 266 8.45 -6.23 5.26
N VAL A 267 7.71 -6.78 6.21
CA VAL A 267 8.28 -7.20 7.51
C VAL A 267 9.26 -8.36 7.35
N GLU A 268 8.95 -9.34 6.49
CA GLU A 268 9.87 -10.47 6.23
C GLU A 268 11.19 -9.99 5.61
N MET A 269 11.16 -9.07 4.64
CA MET A 269 12.38 -8.51 4.06
C MET A 269 13.16 -7.67 5.08
N ALA A 270 12.48 -6.91 5.94
CA ALA A 270 13.13 -6.18 7.01
C ALA A 270 13.83 -7.13 8.01
N ASP A 271 13.20 -8.24 8.39
CA ASP A 271 13.78 -9.27 9.24
C ASP A 271 15.06 -9.87 8.63
N LYS A 272 15.04 -10.22 7.35
CA LYS A 272 16.23 -10.72 6.62
C LYS A 272 17.38 -9.70 6.65
N VAL A 273 17.07 -8.44 6.39
CA VAL A 273 18.06 -7.35 6.42
C VAL A 273 18.68 -7.21 7.83
N LEU A 274 17.87 -7.28 8.88
CA LEU A 274 18.34 -7.20 10.26
C LEU A 274 19.21 -8.39 10.67
N LYS A 275 19.01 -9.55 10.03
CA LYS A 275 19.85 -10.74 10.17
C LYS A 275 21.12 -10.71 9.32
N GLY A 276 21.32 -9.66 8.53
CA GLY A 276 22.49 -9.51 7.65
C GLY A 276 22.37 -10.29 6.33
N GLU A 277 21.17 -10.70 5.95
CA GLU A 277 20.88 -11.33 4.67
C GLU A 277 20.68 -10.29 3.58
N THR A 278 20.99 -10.65 2.34
CA THR A 278 20.66 -9.83 1.16
C THR A 278 19.23 -10.08 0.74
N VAL A 279 18.56 -9.00 0.31
CA VAL A 279 17.20 -9.05 -0.25
C VAL A 279 17.19 -8.43 -1.64
N ASP A 280 16.19 -8.78 -2.44
CA ASP A 280 16.00 -8.18 -3.77
C ASP A 280 15.62 -6.69 -3.64
N GLU A 281 16.12 -5.85 -4.54
CA GLU A 281 15.77 -4.42 -4.58
C GLU A 281 14.29 -4.19 -4.87
N TYR A 282 13.66 -5.10 -5.61
CA TYR A 282 12.23 -5.11 -5.91
C TYR A 282 11.61 -6.49 -5.69
N VAL A 283 10.55 -6.52 -4.89
CA VAL A 283 9.77 -7.73 -4.61
C VAL A 283 8.37 -7.56 -5.22
N PRO A 284 8.11 -8.19 -6.39
CA PRO A 284 6.82 -8.06 -7.06
C PRO A 284 5.71 -8.82 -6.34
N VAL A 285 4.56 -8.16 -6.15
CA VAL A 285 3.36 -8.78 -5.62
C VAL A 285 2.33 -8.94 -6.75
N PRO A 286 1.83 -10.17 -7.03
CA PRO A 286 0.98 -10.43 -8.18
C PRO A 286 -0.33 -9.65 -8.16
N LEU A 287 -0.77 -9.23 -9.36
CA LEU A 287 -2.08 -8.65 -9.64
C LEU A 287 -3.05 -9.70 -10.20
N LYS A 288 -4.33 -9.45 -10.02
CA LYS A 288 -5.40 -10.26 -10.59
C LYS A 288 -6.59 -9.38 -10.96
N ILE A 289 -7.12 -9.51 -12.18
CA ILE A 289 -8.40 -8.88 -12.50
C ILE A 289 -9.54 -9.69 -11.87
N ILE A 290 -10.41 -9.00 -11.16
CA ILE A 290 -11.65 -9.56 -10.61
C ILE A 290 -12.80 -8.95 -11.40
N ALA A 291 -13.54 -9.78 -12.09
CA ALA A 291 -14.70 -9.43 -12.91
C ALA A 291 -15.81 -10.48 -12.72
N LYS A 292 -17.05 -10.13 -13.11
CA LYS A 292 -18.19 -11.04 -13.05
C LYS A 292 -18.32 -11.85 -14.33
#